data_0762f1a9e92cf3491bfb785fd63561d3
#
_entry.id   0762f1a9e92cf3491bfb785fd63561d3
#
_cell.length_a   1.000
_cell.length_b   1.000
_cell.length_c   1.000
_cell.angle_alpha   90.00
_cell.angle_beta   90.00
_cell.angle_gamma   90.00
#
_symmetry.space_group_name_H-M   'P 1'
#
loop_
_entity.id
_entity.type
_entity.pdbx_description
1 polymer ?
#
loop_
_entity_poly.entity_id
_entity_poly.type
_entity_poly.pdbx_seq_one_letter_code
_entity_poly.pdbx_strand_id
1 'polypeptide(L)'
;MEPNELLAYLQDGINAFVEGSSGNYISMRGALSPSSVGLKLFEPPLIGVAAANDPLFEEMLDEKAVGKQMLMPPDWLEGAQSVVSYFLPMSERVRQSNLEGDLASTEWFHARIEGQMFIMRLGDQVARLLKAAGYDAVCPACHPSMKTTFHDENPSVAYHSNWSERHIAYICGLGTFSLTRGIITEKGAAGRLGSVVTTAVLPVTERPYSGIDDYCIKCGACIDRCPVNAISLETGKDNYACHNALLESKKVYPGYVGCGKCQVGVPCEYTRPVQP
;
A
#
# COMPACT_ATOMS: atom_id res chain seq x y z
N MET A 1 1.55 -24.77 -16.21
CA MET A 1 0.36 -24.41 -15.40
C MET A 1 -0.43 -23.41 -16.23
N GLU A 2 -1.72 -23.64 -16.39
CA GLU A 2 -2.60 -22.69 -17.09
C GLU A 2 -2.71 -21.38 -16.30
N PRO A 3 -2.95 -20.23 -16.96
CA PRO A 3 -2.94 -18.92 -16.28
C PRO A 3 -3.86 -18.81 -15.05
N ASN A 4 -5.07 -19.38 -15.12
CA ASN A 4 -6.00 -19.39 -13.99
C ASN A 4 -5.53 -20.26 -12.82
N GLU A 5 -4.93 -21.41 -13.12
CA GLU A 5 -4.34 -22.32 -12.11
C GLU A 5 -3.14 -21.66 -11.43
N LEU A 6 -2.32 -20.94 -12.21
CA LEU A 6 -1.17 -20.21 -11.66
C LEU A 6 -1.64 -19.07 -10.73
N LEU A 7 -2.69 -18.32 -11.11
CA LEU A 7 -3.24 -17.27 -10.23
C LEU A 7 -3.79 -17.88 -8.94
N ALA A 8 -4.53 -18.99 -9.01
CA ALA A 8 -5.03 -19.68 -7.82
C ALA A 8 -3.87 -20.16 -6.92
N TYR A 9 -2.84 -20.79 -7.50
CA TYR A 9 -1.63 -21.19 -6.78
C TYR A 9 -0.96 -20.01 -6.04
N LEU A 10 -0.85 -18.86 -6.71
CA LEU A 10 -0.30 -17.65 -6.09
C LEU A 10 -1.19 -17.15 -4.95
N GLN A 11 -2.51 -17.09 -5.14
CA GLN A 11 -3.47 -16.67 -4.12
C GLN A 11 -3.37 -17.55 -2.86
N ASP A 12 -3.34 -18.86 -3.03
CA ASP A 12 -3.20 -19.82 -1.93
C ASP A 12 -1.85 -19.64 -1.21
N GLY A 13 -0.76 -19.50 -1.96
CA GLY A 13 0.57 -19.31 -1.39
C GLY A 13 0.71 -17.97 -0.64
N ILE A 14 0.11 -16.90 -1.16
CA ILE A 14 0.08 -15.59 -0.50
C ILE A 14 -0.74 -15.65 0.79
N ASN A 15 -1.93 -16.23 0.75
CA ASN A 15 -2.79 -16.39 1.93
C ASN A 15 -2.09 -17.23 3.01
N ALA A 16 -1.54 -18.38 2.63
CA ALA A 16 -0.82 -19.24 3.56
C ALA A 16 0.39 -18.52 4.21
N PHE A 17 1.12 -17.71 3.44
CA PHE A 17 2.23 -16.92 3.98
C PHE A 17 1.75 -15.85 4.96
N VAL A 18 0.68 -15.12 4.64
CA VAL A 18 0.14 -14.06 5.51
C VAL A 18 -0.39 -14.64 6.81
N GLU A 19 -1.06 -15.80 6.76
CA GLU A 19 -1.60 -16.45 7.95
C GLU A 19 -0.53 -17.15 8.80
N GLY A 20 0.41 -17.85 8.17
CA GLY A 20 1.38 -18.72 8.84
C GLY A 20 2.68 -18.05 9.24
N SER A 21 3.00 -16.87 8.70
CA SER A 21 4.28 -16.20 8.97
C SER A 21 4.30 -15.53 10.34
N SER A 22 5.30 -15.89 11.16
CA SER A 22 5.58 -15.17 12.41
C SER A 22 5.90 -13.69 12.20
N GLY A 23 6.31 -13.28 10.99
CA GLY A 23 6.54 -11.89 10.63
C GLY A 23 5.29 -11.02 10.59
N ASN A 24 4.10 -11.64 10.55
CA ASN A 24 2.81 -10.94 10.69
C ASN A 24 2.42 -10.69 12.17
N TYR A 25 3.28 -11.06 13.11
CA TYR A 25 3.03 -10.89 14.54
C TYR A 25 4.21 -10.20 15.22
N ILE A 26 3.91 -9.32 16.17
CA ILE A 26 4.95 -8.62 16.94
C ILE A 26 5.47 -9.53 18.06
N SER A 27 6.77 -9.78 18.00
CA SER A 27 7.46 -10.56 19.03
C SER A 27 7.63 -9.75 20.33
N MET A 28 7.79 -10.45 21.44
CA MET A 28 8.05 -9.82 22.76
C MET A 28 9.27 -8.88 22.72
N ARG A 29 10.32 -9.23 21.97
CA ARG A 29 11.56 -8.42 21.89
C ARG A 29 11.40 -7.15 21.05
N GLY A 30 10.46 -7.15 20.09
CA GLY A 30 10.21 -6.03 19.19
C GLY A 30 9.09 -5.11 19.66
N ALA A 31 8.34 -5.49 20.68
CA ALA A 31 7.15 -4.76 21.11
C ALA A 31 7.50 -3.43 21.79
N LEU A 32 6.90 -2.33 21.31
CA LEU A 32 7.02 -0.98 21.90
C LEU A 32 6.23 -0.85 23.20
N SER A 33 5.24 -1.70 23.42
CA SER A 33 4.39 -1.73 24.61
C SER A 33 3.99 -3.16 24.93
N PRO A 34 3.63 -3.48 26.19
CA PRO A 34 3.09 -4.79 26.53
C PRO A 34 1.85 -5.16 25.71
N SER A 35 1.02 -4.19 25.34
CA SER A 35 -0.16 -4.40 24.52
C SER A 35 0.18 -4.82 23.08
N SER A 36 1.36 -4.49 22.58
CA SER A 36 1.79 -4.86 21.22
C SER A 36 2.32 -6.28 21.10
N VAL A 37 2.60 -6.99 22.20
CA VAL A 37 3.10 -8.37 22.18
C VAL A 37 2.06 -9.30 21.56
N GLY A 38 2.45 -10.09 20.55
CA GLY A 38 1.57 -11.00 19.84
C GLY A 38 0.54 -10.32 18.93
N LEU A 39 0.68 -9.01 18.70
CA LEU A 39 -0.18 -8.25 17.80
C LEU A 39 -0.07 -8.82 16.38
N LYS A 40 -1.19 -9.27 15.80
CA LYS A 40 -1.32 -9.55 14.37
C LYS A 40 -1.38 -8.22 13.63
N LEU A 41 -0.55 -8.04 12.61
CA LEU A 41 -0.48 -6.78 11.86
C LEU A 41 -1.53 -6.69 10.76
N PHE A 42 -1.69 -7.76 9.96
CA PHE A 42 -2.50 -7.75 8.75
C PHE A 42 -3.47 -8.92 8.68
N GLU A 43 -4.62 -8.63 8.07
CA GLU A 43 -5.64 -9.60 7.69
C GLU A 43 -5.36 -10.16 6.28
N PRO A 44 -6.12 -11.19 5.83
CA PRO A 44 -5.96 -11.76 4.49
C PRO A 44 -5.99 -10.70 3.38
N PRO A 45 -5.08 -10.79 2.38
CA PRO A 45 -4.91 -9.76 1.35
C PRO A 45 -6.06 -9.68 0.35
N LEU A 46 -6.08 -8.57 -0.41
CA LEU A 46 -6.64 -8.52 -1.76
C LEU A 46 -5.49 -8.64 -2.76
N ILE A 47 -5.75 -9.28 -3.89
CA ILE A 47 -4.77 -9.47 -4.97
C ILE A 47 -5.39 -8.99 -6.26
N GLY A 48 -4.65 -8.18 -7.02
CA GLY A 48 -5.02 -7.71 -8.33
C GLY A 48 -3.88 -7.90 -9.33
N VAL A 49 -4.22 -8.02 -10.59
CA VAL A 49 -3.26 -8.25 -11.69
C VAL A 49 -3.54 -7.28 -12.82
N ALA A 50 -2.47 -6.69 -13.37
CA ALA A 50 -2.51 -5.94 -14.62
C ALA A 50 -1.56 -6.56 -15.65
N ALA A 51 -1.86 -6.41 -16.93
CA ALA A 51 -0.88 -6.68 -17.98
C ALA A 51 0.28 -5.67 -17.88
N ALA A 52 1.52 -6.12 -18.11
CA ALA A 52 2.68 -5.24 -18.01
C ALA A 52 2.70 -4.10 -19.06
N ASN A 53 1.92 -4.25 -20.11
CA ASN A 53 1.72 -3.26 -21.18
C ASN A 53 0.37 -2.52 -21.07
N ASP A 54 -0.29 -2.51 -19.92
CA ASP A 54 -1.51 -1.73 -19.70
C ASP A 54 -1.22 -0.25 -19.96
N PRO A 55 -2.03 0.45 -20.78
CA PRO A 55 -1.79 1.86 -21.13
C PRO A 55 -1.68 2.80 -19.93
N LEU A 56 -2.32 2.49 -18.81
CA LEU A 56 -2.23 3.30 -17.60
C LEU A 56 -0.81 3.40 -17.02
N PHE A 57 0.09 2.47 -17.35
CA PHE A 57 1.50 2.62 -16.96
C PHE A 57 2.15 3.81 -17.65
N GLU A 58 1.84 4.07 -18.92
CA GLU A 58 2.36 5.23 -19.66
C GLU A 58 1.78 6.54 -19.10
N GLU A 59 0.51 6.54 -18.67
CA GLU A 59 -0.12 7.70 -18.04
C GLU A 59 0.57 8.10 -16.72
N MET A 60 1.21 7.15 -16.02
CA MET A 60 1.97 7.43 -14.80
C MET A 60 3.22 8.28 -15.02
N LEU A 61 3.71 8.39 -16.27
CA LEU A 61 4.83 9.25 -16.63
C LEU A 61 4.47 10.76 -16.65
N ASP A 62 3.18 11.09 -16.62
CA ASP A 62 2.73 12.49 -16.46
C ASP A 62 3.18 13.03 -15.08
N GLU A 63 3.68 14.27 -15.07
CA GLU A 63 4.17 14.94 -13.87
C GLU A 63 3.07 15.15 -12.80
N LYS A 64 1.79 15.15 -13.22
CA LYS A 64 0.64 15.22 -12.31
C LYS A 64 0.33 13.89 -11.64
N ALA A 65 0.84 12.77 -12.17
CA ALA A 65 0.70 11.44 -11.61
C ALA A 65 1.94 11.05 -10.78
N VAL A 66 2.89 10.32 -11.37
CA VAL A 66 4.16 9.93 -10.72
C VAL A 66 5.34 10.73 -11.29
N GLY A 67 5.35 10.95 -12.59
CA GLY A 67 6.39 11.69 -13.31
C GLY A 67 7.38 10.78 -14.05
N LYS A 68 8.27 11.42 -14.82
CA LYS A 68 9.24 10.76 -15.72
C LYS A 68 10.24 9.83 -15.03
N GLN A 69 10.39 9.91 -13.71
CA GLN A 69 11.23 9.00 -12.93
C GLN A 69 10.61 7.62 -12.72
N MET A 70 9.32 7.44 -13.02
CA MET A 70 8.66 6.14 -12.97
C MET A 70 9.33 5.16 -13.92
N LEU A 71 9.69 3.98 -13.40
CA LEU A 71 10.15 2.87 -14.24
C LEU A 71 8.95 2.04 -14.67
N MET A 72 8.96 1.62 -15.92
CA MET A 72 7.93 0.75 -16.50
C MET A 72 8.18 -0.71 -16.09
N PRO A 73 7.17 -1.58 -16.15
CA PRO A 73 7.38 -3.00 -15.81
C PRO A 73 8.56 -3.67 -16.53
N PRO A 74 8.82 -3.42 -17.83
CA PRO A 74 10.00 -3.96 -18.50
C PRO A 74 11.34 -3.42 -17.99
N ASP A 75 11.38 -2.22 -17.38
CA ASP A 75 12.62 -1.66 -16.80
C ASP A 75 13.02 -2.41 -15.52
N TRP A 76 12.06 -3.06 -14.84
CA TRP A 76 12.30 -3.90 -13.67
C TRP A 76 12.64 -5.33 -14.05
N LEU A 77 12.01 -5.85 -15.11
CA LEU A 77 12.18 -7.23 -15.56
C LEU A 77 11.99 -7.31 -17.08
N GLU A 78 13.06 -7.65 -17.78
CA GLU A 78 12.98 -7.90 -19.22
C GLU A 78 11.98 -9.04 -19.52
N GLY A 79 11.10 -8.84 -20.50
CA GLY A 79 10.06 -9.79 -20.84
C GLY A 79 8.87 -9.81 -19.87
N ALA A 80 8.71 -8.78 -19.02
CA ALA A 80 7.55 -8.65 -18.15
C ALA A 80 6.22 -8.79 -18.90
N GLN A 81 5.31 -9.62 -18.39
CA GLN A 81 3.97 -9.86 -18.95
C GLN A 81 2.87 -9.43 -18.00
N SER A 82 3.08 -9.54 -16.70
CA SER A 82 2.08 -9.15 -15.70
C SER A 82 2.71 -8.45 -14.51
N VAL A 83 1.88 -7.63 -13.85
CA VAL A 83 2.15 -7.04 -12.54
C VAL A 83 1.11 -7.54 -11.56
N VAL A 84 1.55 -8.16 -10.47
CA VAL A 84 0.70 -8.61 -9.36
C VAL A 84 0.81 -7.60 -8.24
N SER A 85 -0.30 -6.96 -7.87
CA SER A 85 -0.39 -6.07 -6.72
C SER A 85 -1.19 -6.73 -5.60
N TYR A 86 -0.83 -6.44 -4.36
CA TYR A 86 -1.57 -6.91 -3.19
C TYR A 86 -1.76 -5.79 -2.17
N PHE A 87 -2.94 -5.79 -1.55
CA PHE A 87 -3.30 -4.92 -0.45
C PHE A 87 -3.48 -5.75 0.81
N LEU A 88 -2.74 -5.43 1.87
CA LEU A 88 -2.84 -6.04 3.19
C LEU A 88 -3.62 -5.11 4.11
N PRO A 89 -4.90 -5.42 4.43
CA PRO A 89 -5.64 -4.65 5.42
C PRO A 89 -4.98 -4.78 6.79
N MET A 90 -4.86 -3.68 7.50
CA MET A 90 -4.43 -3.72 8.90
C MET A 90 -5.48 -4.44 9.77
N SER A 91 -5.03 -5.21 10.75
CA SER A 91 -5.95 -5.90 11.67
C SER A 91 -6.86 -4.91 12.41
N GLU A 92 -8.01 -5.38 12.84
CA GLU A 92 -8.95 -4.56 13.62
C GLU A 92 -8.27 -3.95 14.85
N ARG A 93 -7.46 -4.73 15.55
CA ARG A 93 -6.76 -4.25 16.75
C ARG A 93 -5.80 -3.09 16.43
N VAL A 94 -5.07 -3.14 15.31
CA VAL A 94 -4.22 -2.04 14.84
C VAL A 94 -5.07 -0.80 14.55
N ARG A 95 -6.19 -0.97 13.86
CA ARG A 95 -7.08 0.15 13.50
C ARG A 95 -7.71 0.80 14.72
N GLN A 96 -8.27 0.00 15.61
CA GLN A 96 -8.94 0.47 16.84
C GLN A 96 -7.97 1.18 17.78
N SER A 97 -6.73 0.68 17.92
CA SER A 97 -5.71 1.33 18.77
C SER A 97 -5.36 2.76 18.31
N ASN A 98 -5.58 3.08 17.04
CA ASN A 98 -5.23 4.38 16.46
C ASN A 98 -6.38 5.39 16.42
N LEU A 99 -7.53 5.08 17.04
CA LEU A 99 -8.69 5.99 17.07
C LEU A 99 -8.43 7.21 17.96
N GLU A 100 -7.84 6.99 19.12
CA GLU A 100 -7.68 8.02 20.15
C GLU A 100 -6.34 8.76 20.05
N GLY A 101 -6.31 9.97 20.62
CA GLY A 101 -5.11 10.82 20.71
C GLY A 101 -4.64 11.40 19.38
N ASP A 102 -3.67 12.31 19.44
CA ASP A 102 -3.13 13.03 18.26
C ASP A 102 -1.95 12.29 17.62
N LEU A 103 -1.22 11.48 18.41
CA LEU A 103 -0.13 10.64 17.91
C LEU A 103 -0.64 9.27 17.50
N ALA A 104 0.12 8.62 16.62
CA ALA A 104 -0.13 7.22 16.30
C ALA A 104 0.07 6.32 17.52
N SER A 105 -0.74 5.27 17.63
CA SER A 105 -0.56 4.22 18.62
C SER A 105 0.71 3.40 18.37
N THR A 106 1.20 2.71 19.39
CA THR A 106 2.33 1.79 19.27
C THR A 106 2.02 0.65 18.27
N GLU A 107 0.80 0.17 18.26
CA GLU A 107 0.31 -0.84 17.33
C GLU A 107 0.34 -0.35 15.88
N TRP A 108 -0.05 0.91 15.64
CA TRP A 108 0.03 1.52 14.31
C TRP A 108 1.48 1.71 13.85
N PHE A 109 2.38 2.11 14.75
CA PHE A 109 3.80 2.20 14.45
C PHE A 109 4.36 0.85 14.01
N HIS A 110 4.03 -0.24 14.71
CA HIS A 110 4.40 -1.59 14.31
C HIS A 110 3.87 -1.97 12.92
N ALA A 111 2.58 -1.74 12.66
CA ALA A 111 1.99 -2.04 11.36
C ALA A 111 2.62 -1.21 10.23
N ARG A 112 3.18 -0.03 10.54
CA ARG A 112 3.88 0.79 9.55
C ARG A 112 5.33 0.36 9.34
N ILE A 113 6.09 0.05 10.36
CA ILE A 113 7.53 -0.21 10.28
C ILE A 113 7.79 -1.72 10.06
N GLU A 114 7.46 -2.58 11.02
CA GLU A 114 7.60 -4.02 10.88
C GLU A 114 6.67 -4.55 9.77
N GLY A 115 5.50 -3.93 9.62
CA GLY A 115 4.59 -4.21 8.53
C GLY A 115 5.18 -3.92 7.15
N GLN A 116 6.02 -2.88 6.99
CA GLN A 116 6.74 -2.65 5.73
C GLN A 116 7.75 -3.78 5.44
N MET A 117 8.47 -4.22 6.46
CA MET A 117 9.38 -5.35 6.33
C MET A 117 8.63 -6.64 5.96
N PHE A 118 7.46 -6.84 6.54
CA PHE A 118 6.61 -7.98 6.21
C PHE A 118 6.14 -7.95 4.75
N ILE A 119 5.71 -6.79 4.24
CA ILE A 119 5.30 -6.61 2.85
C ILE A 119 6.43 -6.92 1.87
N MET A 120 7.65 -6.49 2.17
CA MET A 120 8.82 -6.84 1.35
C MET A 120 9.08 -8.34 1.34
N ARG A 121 9.00 -9.01 2.50
CA ARG A 121 9.11 -10.48 2.59
C ARG A 121 8.00 -11.20 1.83
N LEU A 122 6.79 -10.65 1.82
CA LEU A 122 5.71 -11.18 1.00
C LEU A 122 6.00 -11.01 -0.49
N GLY A 123 6.52 -9.88 -0.93
CA GLY A 123 6.97 -9.67 -2.31
C GLY A 123 8.02 -10.69 -2.73
N ASP A 124 9.03 -10.92 -1.89
CA ASP A 124 10.03 -11.97 -2.12
C ASP A 124 9.41 -13.39 -2.17
N GLN A 125 8.40 -13.64 -1.35
CA GLN A 125 7.68 -14.91 -1.37
C GLN A 125 6.88 -15.10 -2.65
N VAL A 126 6.18 -14.09 -3.12
CA VAL A 126 5.46 -14.11 -4.41
C VAL A 126 6.43 -14.35 -5.56
N ALA A 127 7.58 -13.66 -5.56
CA ALA A 127 8.62 -13.88 -6.56
C ALA A 127 9.17 -15.34 -6.52
N ARG A 128 9.34 -15.93 -5.32
CA ARG A 128 9.75 -17.33 -5.18
C ARG A 128 8.70 -18.30 -5.71
N LEU A 129 7.42 -18.06 -5.44
CA LEU A 129 6.33 -18.90 -5.97
C LEU A 129 6.31 -18.90 -7.50
N LEU A 130 6.44 -17.71 -8.10
CA LEU A 130 6.52 -17.57 -9.56
C LEU A 130 7.74 -18.29 -10.14
N LYS A 131 8.91 -18.14 -9.53
CA LYS A 131 10.13 -18.85 -9.94
C LYS A 131 10.00 -20.36 -9.83
N ALA A 132 9.36 -20.85 -8.77
CA ALA A 132 9.06 -22.28 -8.60
C ALA A 132 8.11 -22.81 -9.68
N ALA A 133 7.23 -21.95 -10.22
CA ALA A 133 6.35 -22.25 -11.34
C ALA A 133 7.03 -22.09 -12.72
N GLY A 134 8.32 -21.69 -12.78
CA GLY A 134 9.10 -21.56 -14.01
C GLY A 134 9.09 -20.17 -14.65
N TYR A 135 8.69 -19.13 -13.92
CA TYR A 135 8.64 -17.73 -14.41
C TYR A 135 9.62 -16.83 -13.64
N ASP A 136 10.22 -15.88 -14.34
CA ASP A 136 11.00 -14.84 -13.68
C ASP A 136 10.09 -13.85 -12.99
N ALA A 137 10.58 -13.30 -11.86
CA ALA A 137 9.83 -12.31 -11.09
C ALA A 137 10.76 -11.44 -10.25
N VAL A 138 10.36 -10.17 -10.10
CA VAL A 138 11.06 -9.14 -9.32
C VAL A 138 10.06 -8.41 -8.43
N CYS A 139 10.42 -8.23 -7.16
CA CYS A 139 9.74 -7.31 -6.24
C CYS A 139 10.42 -5.94 -6.34
N PRO A 140 9.83 -4.91 -6.97
CA PRO A 140 10.46 -3.59 -7.11
C PRO A 140 10.86 -2.97 -5.77
N ALA A 141 10.02 -3.10 -4.74
CA ALA A 141 10.29 -2.58 -3.40
C ALA A 141 11.52 -3.22 -2.72
N CYS A 142 11.95 -4.41 -3.17
CA CYS A 142 13.11 -5.14 -2.67
C CYS A 142 14.36 -4.94 -3.56
N HIS A 143 14.18 -4.34 -4.73
CA HIS A 143 15.25 -4.22 -5.71
C HIS A 143 16.19 -3.03 -5.41
N PRO A 144 17.51 -3.17 -5.59
CA PRO A 144 18.47 -2.08 -5.34
C PRO A 144 18.23 -0.80 -6.16
N SER A 145 17.58 -0.92 -7.33
CA SER A 145 17.22 0.24 -8.17
C SER A 145 16.01 1.01 -7.66
N MET A 146 15.30 0.52 -6.62
CA MET A 146 14.20 1.25 -6.01
C MET A 146 14.70 2.55 -5.39
N LYS A 147 14.11 3.66 -5.80
CA LYS A 147 14.46 5.00 -5.30
C LYS A 147 13.21 5.71 -4.81
N THR A 148 13.34 6.30 -3.63
CA THR A 148 12.35 7.26 -3.11
C THR A 148 13.09 8.54 -2.77
N THR A 149 12.65 9.65 -3.33
CA THR A 149 13.24 10.98 -3.10
C THR A 149 12.21 11.86 -2.40
N PHE A 150 12.67 12.62 -1.43
CA PHE A 150 11.89 13.67 -0.80
C PHE A 150 12.39 15.02 -1.29
N HIS A 151 11.47 15.91 -1.69
CA HIS A 151 11.79 17.25 -2.16
C HIS A 151 11.28 18.28 -1.16
N ASP A 152 12.20 18.99 -0.53
CA ASP A 152 11.89 20.04 0.47
C ASP A 152 11.26 21.30 -0.17
N GLU A 153 11.48 21.51 -1.48
CA GLU A 153 11.15 22.76 -2.16
C GLU A 153 9.73 22.80 -2.77
N ASN A 154 9.05 21.65 -2.88
CA ASN A 154 7.71 21.58 -3.47
C ASN A 154 6.71 20.89 -2.53
N PRO A 155 5.90 21.66 -1.78
CA PRO A 155 4.92 21.11 -0.84
C PRO A 155 3.87 20.19 -1.46
N SER A 156 3.54 20.39 -2.75
CA SER A 156 2.55 19.56 -3.44
C SER A 156 3.10 18.20 -3.87
N VAL A 157 4.42 18.03 -3.95
CA VAL A 157 5.08 16.80 -4.39
C VAL A 157 6.23 16.44 -3.45
N ALA A 158 5.90 16.20 -2.17
CA ALA A 158 6.89 15.92 -1.15
C ALA A 158 7.63 14.58 -1.37
N TYR A 159 6.98 13.58 -1.96
CA TYR A 159 7.57 12.26 -2.20
C TYR A 159 7.49 11.87 -3.66
N HIS A 160 8.63 11.53 -4.24
CA HIS A 160 8.74 10.86 -5.53
C HIS A 160 9.31 9.46 -5.34
N SER A 161 8.81 8.51 -6.09
CA SER A 161 9.42 7.20 -6.24
C SER A 161 9.44 6.78 -7.69
N ASN A 162 10.40 5.95 -8.05
CA ASN A 162 10.43 5.35 -9.39
C ASN A 162 9.51 4.12 -9.52
N TRP A 163 8.73 3.80 -8.47
CA TRP A 163 7.66 2.81 -8.45
C TRP A 163 6.64 3.14 -7.36
N SER A 164 5.43 3.50 -7.76
CA SER A 164 4.40 3.95 -6.83
C SER A 164 3.35 2.86 -6.58
N GLU A 165 3.48 2.13 -5.48
CA GLU A 165 2.58 1.03 -5.12
C GLU A 165 1.08 1.41 -5.13
N ARG A 166 0.75 2.67 -4.86
CA ARG A 166 -0.64 3.14 -4.91
C ARG A 166 -1.18 3.20 -6.34
N HIS A 167 -0.37 3.71 -7.27
CA HIS A 167 -0.74 3.74 -8.69
C HIS A 167 -0.77 2.33 -9.27
N ILE A 168 0.17 1.47 -8.88
CA ILE A 168 0.17 0.07 -9.27
C ILE A 168 -1.11 -0.64 -8.79
N ALA A 169 -1.53 -0.40 -7.55
CA ALA A 169 -2.79 -0.95 -7.03
C ALA A 169 -4.01 -0.47 -7.83
N TYR A 170 -4.05 0.81 -8.22
CA TYR A 170 -5.07 1.35 -9.10
C TYR A 170 -5.06 0.65 -10.48
N ILE A 171 -3.90 0.52 -11.10
CA ILE A 171 -3.77 -0.16 -12.40
C ILE A 171 -4.18 -1.64 -12.30
N CYS A 172 -3.83 -2.31 -11.20
CA CYS A 172 -4.15 -3.72 -10.96
C CYS A 172 -5.60 -3.98 -10.46
N GLY A 173 -6.49 -3.00 -10.48
CA GLY A 173 -7.91 -3.22 -10.17
C GLY A 173 -8.25 -3.26 -8.67
N LEU A 174 -7.34 -2.89 -7.76
CA LEU A 174 -7.56 -2.99 -6.32
C LEU A 174 -8.41 -1.86 -5.74
N GLY A 175 -8.48 -0.69 -6.40
CA GLY A 175 -9.27 0.43 -5.90
C GLY A 175 -8.85 1.77 -6.44
N THR A 176 -9.43 2.86 -5.90
CA THR A 176 -9.23 4.22 -6.37
C THR A 176 -8.67 5.14 -5.27
N PHE A 177 -8.14 6.29 -5.66
CA PHE A 177 -7.60 7.25 -4.71
C PHE A 177 -8.68 7.94 -3.88
N SER A 178 -8.26 8.53 -2.78
CA SER A 178 -9.11 9.33 -1.89
C SER A 178 -8.51 10.72 -1.65
N LEU A 179 -9.22 11.59 -0.93
CA LEU A 179 -8.70 12.89 -0.47
C LEU A 179 -7.38 12.76 0.30
N THR A 180 -7.16 11.63 0.96
CA THR A 180 -5.91 11.37 1.69
C THR A 180 -4.74 11.01 0.77
N ARG A 181 -4.97 10.88 -0.54
CA ARG A 181 -4.06 10.28 -1.54
C ARG A 181 -3.67 8.84 -1.22
N GLY A 182 -4.44 8.17 -0.35
CA GLY A 182 -4.42 6.73 -0.14
C GLY A 182 -5.38 6.03 -1.11
N ILE A 183 -5.21 4.72 -1.31
CA ILE A 183 -6.14 3.90 -2.09
C ILE A 183 -7.26 3.40 -1.18
N ILE A 184 -8.50 3.50 -1.65
CA ILE A 184 -9.66 2.81 -1.08
C ILE A 184 -9.86 1.55 -1.90
N THR A 185 -9.81 0.41 -1.24
CA THR A 185 -10.09 -0.91 -1.81
C THR A 185 -11.45 -1.43 -1.34
N GLU A 186 -11.87 -2.61 -1.79
CA GLU A 186 -13.06 -3.29 -1.24
C GLU A 186 -12.90 -3.61 0.27
N LYS A 187 -11.64 -3.72 0.77
CA LYS A 187 -11.31 -3.86 2.20
C LYS A 187 -10.85 -2.53 2.84
N GLY A 188 -11.29 -1.41 2.28
CA GLY A 188 -11.01 -0.06 2.79
C GLY A 188 -9.62 0.46 2.49
N ALA A 189 -9.22 1.50 3.23
CA ALA A 189 -7.98 2.25 3.02
C ALA A 189 -6.92 2.01 4.10
N ALA A 190 -7.30 1.45 5.26
CA ALA A 190 -6.36 1.20 6.35
C ALA A 190 -5.55 -0.08 6.07
N GLY A 191 -4.49 0.04 5.31
CA GLY A 191 -3.66 -1.08 4.90
C GLY A 191 -2.35 -0.66 4.24
N ARG A 192 -1.67 -1.66 3.70
CA ARG A 192 -0.38 -1.50 3.02
C ARG A 192 -0.42 -2.18 1.66
N LEU A 193 0.38 -1.70 0.75
CA LEU A 193 0.46 -2.15 -0.63
C LEU A 193 1.85 -2.69 -0.95
N GLY A 194 1.91 -3.64 -1.86
CA GLY A 194 3.12 -4.12 -2.49
C GLY A 194 2.82 -4.76 -3.83
N SER A 195 3.86 -5.02 -4.61
CA SER A 195 3.71 -5.59 -5.94
C SER A 195 4.92 -6.38 -6.40
N VAL A 196 4.69 -7.22 -7.42
CA VAL A 196 5.71 -8.04 -8.08
C VAL A 196 5.49 -7.97 -9.59
N VAL A 197 6.56 -7.77 -10.35
CA VAL A 197 6.58 -7.83 -11.82
C VAL A 197 7.03 -9.24 -12.23
N THR A 198 6.40 -9.84 -13.24
CA THR A 198 6.71 -11.23 -13.67
C THR A 198 6.60 -11.41 -15.18
N THR A 199 7.35 -12.40 -15.69
CA THR A 199 7.23 -12.90 -17.07
C THR A 199 6.03 -13.85 -17.26
N ALA A 200 5.32 -14.22 -16.19
CA ALA A 200 4.10 -15.01 -16.28
C ALA A 200 2.96 -14.18 -16.90
N VAL A 201 2.20 -14.79 -17.81
CA VAL A 201 0.91 -14.25 -18.27
C VAL A 201 -0.16 -14.69 -17.27
N LEU A 202 -0.76 -13.72 -16.57
CA LEU A 202 -1.81 -13.96 -15.59
C LEU A 202 -3.12 -13.31 -16.03
N PRO A 203 -4.28 -13.84 -15.59
CA PRO A 203 -5.56 -13.21 -15.83
C PRO A 203 -5.63 -11.81 -15.22
N VAL A 204 -5.97 -10.81 -16.03
CA VAL A 204 -6.09 -9.42 -15.58
C VAL A 204 -7.34 -9.24 -14.73
N THR A 205 -7.21 -8.52 -13.63
CA THR A 205 -8.34 -8.13 -12.77
C THR A 205 -9.14 -7.02 -13.42
N GLU A 206 -10.45 -7.17 -13.50
CA GLU A 206 -11.34 -6.10 -13.96
C GLU A 206 -11.27 -4.88 -13.03
N ARG A 207 -11.30 -3.70 -13.64
CA ARG A 207 -11.40 -2.42 -12.94
C ARG A 207 -12.83 -1.92 -12.99
N PRO A 208 -13.63 -2.06 -11.90
CA PRO A 208 -15.03 -1.62 -11.87
C PRO A 208 -15.14 -0.10 -11.63
N TYR A 209 -14.17 0.66 -12.11
CA TYR A 209 -14.08 2.11 -12.01
C TYR A 209 -13.41 2.70 -13.26
N SER A 210 -13.73 3.94 -13.56
CA SER A 210 -13.13 4.71 -14.66
C SER A 210 -12.41 5.97 -14.16
N GLY A 211 -12.88 6.52 -13.04
CA GLY A 211 -12.30 7.69 -12.41
C GLY A 211 -11.25 7.34 -11.37
N ILE A 212 -10.30 8.26 -11.20
CA ILE A 212 -9.18 8.10 -10.27
C ILE A 212 -9.64 8.06 -8.80
N ASP A 213 -10.81 8.59 -8.47
CA ASP A 213 -11.32 8.74 -7.11
C ASP A 213 -12.78 8.23 -6.94
N ASP A 214 -13.25 7.32 -7.79
CA ASP A 214 -14.64 6.81 -7.83
C ASP A 214 -15.10 6.20 -6.49
N TYR A 215 -14.20 5.63 -5.69
CA TYR A 215 -14.56 5.06 -4.40
C TYR A 215 -14.60 6.08 -3.26
N CYS A 216 -14.09 7.30 -3.50
CA CYS A 216 -14.12 8.36 -2.50
C CYS A 216 -15.44 9.13 -2.55
N ILE A 217 -16.29 8.94 -1.56
CA ILE A 217 -17.57 9.67 -1.44
C ILE A 217 -17.40 11.12 -0.98
N LYS A 218 -16.18 11.60 -0.80
CA LYS A 218 -15.83 12.98 -0.40
C LYS A 218 -16.56 13.46 0.87
N CYS A 219 -16.81 12.54 1.82
CA CYS A 219 -17.54 12.80 3.05
C CYS A 219 -16.86 13.75 4.05
N GLY A 220 -15.57 14.05 3.87
CA GLY A 220 -14.81 14.95 4.74
C GLY A 220 -14.29 14.34 6.06
N ALA A 221 -14.73 13.14 6.47
CA ALA A 221 -14.34 12.56 7.76
C ALA A 221 -12.81 12.46 7.97
N CYS A 222 -12.04 12.25 6.91
CA CYS A 222 -10.58 12.25 6.97
C CYS A 222 -9.98 13.66 7.22
N ILE A 223 -10.71 14.74 6.91
CA ILE A 223 -10.33 16.12 7.21
C ILE A 223 -10.40 16.34 8.72
N ASP A 224 -11.53 16.00 9.33
CA ASP A 224 -11.76 16.14 10.76
C ASP A 224 -10.79 15.28 11.60
N ARG A 225 -10.37 14.15 11.04
CA ARG A 225 -9.39 13.23 11.66
C ARG A 225 -7.95 13.69 11.53
N CYS A 226 -7.63 14.69 10.70
CA CYS A 226 -6.25 15.11 10.46
C CYS A 226 -5.75 16.03 11.57
N PRO A 227 -4.80 15.64 12.45
CA PRO A 227 -4.37 16.44 13.59
C PRO A 227 -3.62 17.72 13.20
N VAL A 228 -3.24 17.86 11.92
CA VAL A 228 -2.51 19.02 11.39
C VAL A 228 -3.24 19.71 10.25
N ASN A 229 -4.53 19.44 10.05
CA ASN A 229 -5.39 20.04 9.04
C ASN A 229 -4.78 20.00 7.62
N ALA A 230 -4.05 18.91 7.30
CA ALA A 230 -3.36 18.77 6.01
C ALA A 230 -4.27 18.27 4.87
N ILE A 231 -5.57 18.17 5.06
CA ILE A 231 -6.50 17.63 4.07
C ILE A 231 -7.68 18.61 3.91
N SER A 232 -8.04 18.91 2.66
CA SER A 232 -9.24 19.70 2.34
C SER A 232 -9.99 19.14 1.13
N LEU A 233 -11.24 19.56 0.94
CA LEU A 233 -12.02 19.20 -0.25
C LEU A 233 -11.51 19.91 -1.51
N GLU A 234 -10.98 21.11 -1.36
CA GLU A 234 -10.56 21.97 -2.47
C GLU A 234 -9.22 21.56 -3.06
N THR A 235 -8.24 21.27 -2.20
CA THR A 235 -6.84 21.04 -2.63
C THR A 235 -6.37 19.61 -2.41
N GLY A 236 -7.21 18.77 -1.78
CA GLY A 236 -6.83 17.43 -1.35
C GLY A 236 -5.84 17.49 -0.18
N LYS A 237 -4.76 16.69 -0.25
CA LYS A 237 -3.80 16.56 0.84
C LYS A 237 -2.54 17.39 0.58
N ASP A 238 -2.20 18.26 1.55
CA ASP A 238 -0.87 18.85 1.68
C ASP A 238 0.12 17.78 2.20
N ASN A 239 0.96 17.30 1.30
CA ASN A 239 1.94 16.27 1.63
C ASN A 239 3.07 16.79 2.51
N TYR A 240 3.39 18.09 2.43
CA TYR A 240 4.45 18.71 3.24
C TYR A 240 4.04 18.88 4.70
N ALA A 241 2.87 19.44 4.96
CA ALA A 241 2.31 19.54 6.30
C ALA A 241 2.15 18.16 6.94
N CYS A 242 1.65 17.16 6.18
CA CYS A 242 1.56 15.78 6.62
C CYS A 242 2.94 15.17 6.93
N HIS A 243 3.96 15.41 6.09
CA HIS A 243 5.31 14.89 6.31
C HIS A 243 5.93 15.45 7.60
N ASN A 244 5.82 16.76 7.82
CA ASN A 244 6.36 17.38 9.03
C ASN A 244 5.72 16.80 10.30
N ALA A 245 4.41 16.57 10.29
CA ALA A 245 3.72 15.87 11.39
C ALA A 245 4.26 14.43 11.61
N LEU A 246 4.60 13.71 10.53
CA LEU A 246 5.22 12.39 10.65
C LEU A 246 6.61 12.46 11.28
N LEU A 247 7.38 13.49 11.01
CA LEU A 247 8.73 13.67 11.62
C LEU A 247 8.63 13.91 13.12
N GLU A 248 7.60 14.60 13.60
CA GLU A 248 7.39 14.81 15.04
C GLU A 248 7.24 13.48 15.81
N SER A 249 6.63 12.46 15.18
CA SER A 249 6.49 11.14 15.81
C SER A 249 7.84 10.47 16.13
N LYS A 250 8.89 10.74 15.36
CA LYS A 250 10.25 10.23 15.60
C LYS A 250 10.86 10.75 16.89
N LYS A 251 10.43 11.92 17.37
CA LYS A 251 10.92 12.51 18.64
C LYS A 251 10.41 11.72 19.83
N VAL A 252 9.22 11.12 19.72
CA VAL A 252 8.62 10.32 20.79
C VAL A 252 9.09 8.86 20.72
N TYR A 253 9.17 8.30 19.53
CA TYR A 253 9.60 6.92 19.28
C TYR A 253 10.74 6.89 18.25
N PRO A 254 12.02 6.97 18.66
CA PRO A 254 13.15 6.91 17.75
C PRO A 254 13.11 5.65 16.87
N GLY A 255 13.25 5.82 15.56
CA GLY A 255 13.13 4.72 14.59
C GLY A 255 11.71 4.45 14.08
N TYR A 256 10.69 5.00 14.73
CA TYR A 256 9.30 4.87 14.29
C TYR A 256 8.76 6.17 13.71
N VAL A 257 7.99 6.07 12.65
CA VAL A 257 7.37 7.20 11.97
C VAL A 257 5.98 6.80 11.46
N GLY A 258 4.98 7.63 11.75
CA GLY A 258 3.61 7.34 11.30
C GLY A 258 2.59 8.25 11.96
N CYS A 259 1.39 8.28 11.37
CA CYS A 259 0.21 8.94 11.93
C CYS A 259 -1.03 8.07 11.66
N GLY A 260 -1.50 8.01 10.40
CA GLY A 260 -2.63 7.16 9.99
C GLY A 260 -4.00 7.60 10.50
N LYS A 261 -4.12 8.73 11.21
CA LYS A 261 -5.40 9.22 11.76
C LYS A 261 -6.48 9.38 10.68
N CYS A 262 -6.11 9.81 9.49
CA CYS A 262 -7.01 9.96 8.35
C CYS A 262 -7.45 8.62 7.71
N GLN A 263 -6.98 7.48 8.19
CA GLN A 263 -7.33 6.14 7.71
C GLN A 263 -8.19 5.35 8.70
N VAL A 264 -8.43 5.86 9.92
CA VAL A 264 -9.22 5.19 10.97
C VAL A 264 -10.33 6.12 11.48
N GLY A 265 -11.45 5.54 11.91
CA GLY A 265 -12.64 6.30 12.30
C GLY A 265 -13.28 7.03 11.11
N VAL A 266 -13.14 6.50 9.91
CA VAL A 266 -13.67 7.04 8.65
C VAL A 266 -14.47 5.98 7.90
N PRO A 267 -15.49 6.35 7.08
CA PRO A 267 -16.33 5.38 6.37
C PRO A 267 -15.55 4.41 5.47
N CYS A 268 -14.40 4.84 4.95
CA CYS A 268 -13.52 4.04 4.10
C CYS A 268 -12.40 3.31 4.86
N GLU A 269 -12.49 3.14 6.18
CA GLU A 269 -11.44 2.52 6.99
C GLU A 269 -11.16 1.06 6.55
N TYR A 270 -12.19 0.20 6.55
CA TYR A 270 -12.07 -1.25 6.33
C TYR A 270 -13.04 -1.81 5.27
N THR A 271 -13.73 -0.93 4.56
CA THR A 271 -14.65 -1.28 3.48
C THR A 271 -14.71 -0.14 2.47
N ARG A 272 -15.13 -0.44 1.25
CA ARG A 272 -15.52 0.58 0.28
C ARG A 272 -16.75 1.32 0.80
N PRO A 273 -16.70 2.65 0.95
CA PRO A 273 -17.86 3.41 1.40
C PRO A 273 -18.93 3.44 0.29
N VAL A 274 -20.18 3.43 0.71
CA VAL A 274 -21.32 3.68 -0.18
C VAL A 274 -21.81 5.11 0.02
N GLN A 275 -22.28 5.73 -1.06
CA GLN A 275 -22.92 7.03 -0.94
C GLN A 275 -24.21 6.86 -0.11
N PRO A 276 -24.49 7.77 0.83
CA PRO A 276 -25.70 7.73 1.64
C PRO A 276 -26.97 7.90 0.80
#